data_71976886f4b917171f47edb32142f73f
#
_entry.id   71976886f4b917171f47edb32142f73f
#
_cell.length_a   1.000
_cell.length_b   1.000
_cell.length_c   1.000
_cell.angle_alpha   90.00
_cell.angle_beta   90.00
_cell.angle_gamma   90.00
#
_symmetry.space_group_name_H-M   'P 1'
#
loop_
_entity.id
_entity.type
_entity.pdbx_description
1 polymer ?
#
loop_
_entity_poly.entity_id
_entity_poly.type
_entity_poly.pdbx_seq_one_letter_code
_entity_poly.pdbx_strand_id
1 'polypeptide(L)' 'MKLIDKNEKLLIIEISQREFNLIRELESAIQISCSKDEIPTLTGWTKDELLAFGTLLSDIAEKHNINL' A
#
# COMPACT_ATOMS: atom_id res chain seq x y z
N MET A 1 4.54 4.96 -13.40
CA MET A 1 4.34 5.87 -12.23
C MET A 1 4.86 7.25 -12.54
N LYS A 2 4.10 8.27 -12.18
CA LYS A 2 4.47 9.65 -12.47
C LYS A 2 4.03 10.55 -11.32
N LEU A 3 4.92 11.45 -10.88
CA LEU A 3 4.57 12.47 -9.91
C LEU A 3 3.77 13.58 -10.61
N ILE A 4 2.57 13.86 -10.11
CA ILE A 4 1.69 14.91 -10.63
C ILE A 4 1.91 16.20 -9.84
N ASP A 5 1.92 16.10 -8.50
CA ASP A 5 2.09 17.26 -7.63
C ASP A 5 2.58 16.83 -6.26
N LYS A 6 3.13 17.77 -5.51
CA LYS A 6 3.51 17.53 -4.12
C LYS A 6 3.42 18.80 -3.29
N ASN A 7 3.19 18.60 -1.99
CA ASN A 7 3.40 19.64 -0.99
C ASN A 7 4.23 19.06 0.16
N GLU A 8 4.32 19.74 1.29
CA GLU A 8 5.17 19.31 2.40
C GLU A 8 4.77 17.95 2.99
N LYS A 9 3.50 17.55 2.86
CA LYS A 9 2.97 16.35 3.52
C LYS A 9 2.46 15.31 2.55
N LEU A 10 2.06 15.70 1.34
CA LEU A 10 1.35 14.83 0.41
C LEU A 10 2.04 14.78 -0.95
N LEU A 11 1.89 13.62 -1.59
CA LEU A 11 2.24 13.40 -2.98
C LEU A 11 0.96 13.06 -3.75
N ILE A 12 0.83 13.59 -4.95
CA ILE A 12 -0.19 13.16 -5.91
C ILE A 12 0.54 12.47 -7.03
N ILE A 13 0.30 11.19 -7.19
CA ILE A 13 0.97 10.38 -8.21
C ILE A 13 -0.05 9.70 -9.11
N GLU A 14 0.35 9.49 -10.34
CA GLU A 14 -0.37 8.69 -11.31
C GLU A 14 0.32 7.33 -11.39
N ILE A 15 -0.43 6.26 -11.18
CA ILE A 15 0.07 4.89 -11.29
C ILE A 15 -0.90 4.06 -12.12
N SER A 16 -0.36 3.02 -12.77
CA SER A 16 -1.22 2.07 -13.48
C SER A 16 -1.95 1.18 -12.48
N GLN A 17 -3.04 0.55 -12.95
CA GLN A 17 -3.74 -0.43 -12.13
C GLN A 17 -2.83 -1.61 -11.76
N ARG A 18 -1.94 -1.98 -12.65
CA ARG A 18 -0.96 -3.03 -12.41
C ARG A 18 0.01 -2.65 -11.29
N GLU A 19 0.51 -1.42 -11.29
CA GLU A 19 1.37 -0.90 -10.22
C GLU A 19 0.62 -0.85 -8.89
N PHE A 20 -0.63 -0.42 -8.91
CA PHE A 20 -1.48 -0.41 -7.72
C PHE A 20 -1.66 -1.81 -7.15
N ASN A 21 -1.92 -2.79 -8.00
CA ASN A 21 -2.06 -4.18 -7.57
C ASN A 21 -0.77 -4.73 -6.97
N LEU A 22 0.39 -4.35 -7.51
CA LEU A 22 1.68 -4.73 -6.95
C LEU A 22 1.82 -4.23 -5.50
N ILE A 23 1.43 -2.99 -5.24
CA ILE A 23 1.47 -2.42 -3.89
C ILE A 23 0.60 -3.25 -2.94
N ARG A 24 -0.60 -3.63 -3.37
CA ARG A 24 -1.49 -4.48 -2.58
C ARG A 24 -0.87 -5.84 -2.28
N GLU A 25 -0.26 -6.47 -3.28
CA GLU A 25 0.38 -7.78 -3.11
C GLU A 25 1.61 -7.71 -2.21
N LEU A 26 2.41 -6.65 -2.31
CA LEU A 26 3.56 -6.47 -1.43
C LEU A 26 3.12 -6.29 0.02
N GLU A 27 2.05 -5.54 0.28
CA GLU A 27 1.51 -5.41 1.62
C GLU A 27 1.06 -6.77 2.18
N SER A 28 0.32 -7.55 1.40
CA SER A 28 -0.14 -8.87 1.80
C SER A 28 1.03 -9.84 2.03
N ALA A 29 2.03 -9.81 1.19
CA ALA A 29 3.21 -10.64 1.32
C ALA A 29 3.97 -10.35 2.62
N ILE A 30 4.11 -9.09 2.97
CA ILE A 30 4.75 -8.68 4.23
C ILE A 30 3.95 -9.17 5.43
N GLN A 31 2.62 -9.07 5.39
CA GLN A 31 1.75 -9.56 6.47
C GLN A 31 1.92 -11.08 6.71
N ILE A 32 2.07 -11.83 5.63
CA ILE A 32 2.20 -13.29 5.70
C ILE A 32 3.62 -13.71 6.09
N SER A 33 4.63 -13.05 5.54
CA SER A 33 6.03 -13.50 5.62
C SER A 33 6.81 -12.96 6.80
N CYS A 34 6.36 -11.84 7.39
CA CYS A 34 7.09 -11.16 8.46
C CYS A 34 6.35 -11.27 9.77
N SER A 35 7.11 -11.42 10.87
CA SER A 35 6.55 -11.37 12.21
C SER A 35 6.15 -9.95 12.58
N LYS A 36 5.34 -9.82 13.63
CA LYS A 36 4.92 -8.54 14.16
C LYS A 36 6.11 -7.61 14.47
N ASP A 37 7.21 -8.19 14.95
CA ASP A 37 8.39 -7.41 15.35
C ASP A 37 9.29 -7.05 14.16
N GLU A 38 9.25 -7.83 13.10
CA GLU A 38 10.04 -7.58 11.89
C GLU A 38 9.48 -6.42 11.05
N ILE A 39 8.18 -6.25 11.04
CA ILE A 39 7.52 -5.25 10.22
C ILE A 39 8.01 -3.82 10.52
N PRO A 40 8.05 -3.36 11.79
CA PRO A 40 8.58 -2.03 12.08
C PRO A 40 10.05 -1.86 11.70
N THR A 41 10.84 -2.92 11.84
CA THR A 41 12.26 -2.89 11.49
C THR A 41 12.47 -2.68 9.99
N LEU A 42 11.63 -3.31 9.17
CA LEU A 42 11.74 -3.25 7.70
C LEU A 42 11.05 -2.01 7.11
N THR A 43 9.93 -1.60 7.67
CA THR A 43 9.06 -0.60 7.05
C THR A 43 8.93 0.70 7.83
N GLY A 44 9.28 0.70 9.11
CA GLY A 44 9.01 1.82 10.00
C GLY A 44 7.55 1.93 10.44
N TRP A 45 6.70 0.98 10.03
CA TRP A 45 5.28 0.94 10.38
C TRP A 45 5.00 -0.25 11.28
N THR A 46 4.02 -0.13 12.18
CA THR A 46 3.56 -1.28 12.96
C THR A 46 2.72 -2.21 12.07
N LYS A 47 2.54 -3.46 12.52
CA LYS A 47 1.67 -4.41 11.83
C LYS A 47 0.24 -3.88 11.69
N ASP A 48 -0.29 -3.26 12.74
CA ASP A 48 -1.65 -2.72 12.74
C ASP A 48 -1.78 -1.55 11.77
N GLU A 49 -0.79 -0.67 11.70
CA GLU A 49 -0.75 0.42 10.73
C GLU A 49 -0.72 -0.11 9.30
N LEU A 50 0.11 -1.12 9.05
CA LEU A 50 0.20 -1.73 7.73
C LEU A 50 -1.09 -2.42 7.33
N LEU A 51 -1.75 -3.09 8.27
CA LEU A 51 -3.04 -3.75 8.05
C LEU A 51 -4.12 -2.74 7.68
N ALA A 52 -4.16 -1.60 8.38
CA ALA A 52 -5.10 -0.51 8.08
C ALA A 52 -4.86 0.05 6.67
N PHE A 53 -3.61 0.19 6.27
CA PHE A 53 -3.25 0.63 4.93
C PHE A 53 -3.71 -0.38 3.87
N GLY A 54 -3.52 -1.67 4.12
CA GLY A 54 -3.99 -2.73 3.22
C GLY A 54 -5.52 -2.71 3.06
N THR A 55 -6.25 -2.47 4.15
CA THR A 55 -7.70 -2.33 4.11
C THR A 55 -8.12 -1.14 3.25
N LEU A 56 -7.44 -0.01 3.39
CA LEU A 56 -7.70 1.17 2.58
C LEU A 56 -7.47 0.90 1.09
N LEU A 57 -6.37 0.23 0.76
CA LEU A 57 -6.08 -0.16 -0.63
C LEU A 57 -7.16 -1.08 -1.20
N SER A 58 -7.63 -2.03 -0.41
CA SER A 58 -8.70 -2.94 -0.83
C SER A 58 -10.03 -2.22 -1.06
N ASP A 59 -10.37 -1.27 -0.20
CA ASP A 59 -11.57 -0.45 -0.35
C ASP A 59 -11.53 0.38 -1.64
N ILE A 60 -10.39 0.97 -1.94
CA ILE A 60 -10.19 1.73 -3.18
C ILE A 60 -10.37 0.81 -4.39
N ALA A 61 -9.77 -0.38 -4.34
CA ALA A 61 -9.88 -1.35 -5.42
C ALA A 61 -11.33 -1.77 -5.67
N GLU A 62 -12.09 -2.04 -4.62
CA GLU A 62 -13.49 -2.45 -4.75
C GLU A 62 -14.36 -1.34 -5.31
N LYS A 63 -14.21 -0.11 -4.81
CA LYS A 63 -15.02 1.04 -5.24
C LYS A 63 -14.79 1.41 -6.71
N HIS A 64 -13.60 1.14 -7.23
CA HIS A 64 -13.19 1.56 -8.57
C HIS A 64 -12.96 0.39 -9.53
N ASN A 65 -13.38 -0.81 -9.15
CA ASN A 65 -13.26 -2.01 -9.98
C ASN A 65 -11.84 -2.26 -10.47
N ILE A 66 -10.87 -2.11 -9.59
CA ILE A 66 -9.47 -2.37 -9.92
C ILE A 66 -9.21 -3.87 -9.73
N ASN A 67 -9.26 -4.61 -10.83
CA ASN A 67 -9.05 -6.05 -10.85
C ASN A 67 -7.94 -6.39 -11.83
N LEU A 68 -6.95 -7.10 -11.33
CA LEU A 68 -5.88 -7.64 -12.17
C LEU A 68 -5.71 -9.14 -11.95
#